data_d133508e58d41d37e541a313e81f14d2
#
_entry.id   d133508e58d41d37e541a313e81f14d2
#
_cell.length_a   1.000
_cell.length_b   1.000
_cell.length_c   1.000
_cell.angle_alpha   90.00
_cell.angle_beta   90.00
_cell.angle_gamma   90.00
#
_symmetry.space_group_name_H-M   'P 1'
#
loop_
_entity.id
_entity.type
_entity.pdbx_description
1 polymer ?
#
loop_
_entity_poly.entity_id
_entity_poly.type
_entity_poly.pdbx_seq_one_letter_code
_entity_poly.pdbx_strand_id
1 'polypeptide(L)'
;MSNFAAQRLNMIDAQVRINDVTDPRIHAAMGAVERERFVPPAKRALAYADVPVEVAPGHYLLDPRTFAKMLAMAEVKVTDRVLDVACATGYSSAVLGRLAQSVIALEQDAELVRAACEILPAAGAANVVVTQGELVSGFKAGAPYDLIFVNGSIDIVPDALLAQLNEGGRLVAVLSSGQAEVFVREQGRIGSRAGFDARIPALVGFTKTVGFVF
;
A
#
# COMPACT_ATOMS: atom_id res chain seq x y z
N MET A 1 26.78 -14.53 0.89
CA MET A 1 26.11 -13.20 0.93
C MET A 1 24.90 -13.25 0.03
N SER A 2 23.71 -12.88 0.50
CA SER A 2 22.50 -12.88 -0.32
C SER A 2 22.62 -11.81 -1.41
N ASN A 3 22.44 -12.20 -2.67
CA ASN A 3 22.44 -11.26 -3.78
C ASN A 3 21.04 -10.65 -3.92
N PHE A 4 20.69 -9.70 -3.06
CA PHE A 4 19.39 -9.05 -3.05
C PHE A 4 19.09 -8.30 -4.36
N ALA A 5 20.10 -7.77 -5.03
CA ALA A 5 19.91 -7.11 -6.33
C ALA A 5 19.38 -8.10 -7.39
N ALA A 6 19.98 -9.30 -7.47
CA ALA A 6 19.48 -10.34 -8.40
C ALA A 6 18.09 -10.84 -7.98
N GLN A 7 17.82 -11.02 -6.68
CA GLN A 7 16.49 -11.42 -6.20
C GLN A 7 15.43 -10.37 -6.55
N ARG A 8 15.75 -9.07 -6.45
CA ARG A 8 14.86 -7.98 -6.83
C ARG A 8 14.53 -7.99 -8.32
N LEU A 9 15.51 -8.23 -9.18
CA LEU A 9 15.28 -8.38 -10.62
C LEU A 9 14.40 -9.60 -10.92
N ASN A 10 14.70 -10.76 -10.31
CA ASN A 10 13.88 -11.96 -10.44
C ASN A 10 12.44 -11.74 -9.96
N MET A 11 12.22 -10.99 -8.89
CA MET A 11 10.88 -10.63 -8.42
C MET A 11 10.11 -9.86 -9.50
N ILE A 12 10.74 -8.89 -10.15
CA ILE A 12 10.09 -8.13 -11.25
C ILE A 12 9.74 -9.06 -12.41
N ASP A 13 10.67 -9.90 -12.83
CA ASP A 13 10.49 -10.75 -14.01
C ASP A 13 9.52 -11.91 -13.76
N ALA A 14 9.63 -12.58 -12.59
CA ALA A 14 8.93 -13.82 -12.30
C ALA A 14 7.64 -13.65 -11.47
N GLN A 15 7.38 -12.47 -10.87
CA GLN A 15 6.20 -12.25 -10.02
C GLN A 15 5.37 -11.04 -10.46
N VAL A 16 5.99 -10.02 -11.11
CA VAL A 16 5.28 -8.82 -11.51
C VAL A 16 4.87 -8.89 -12.99
N ARG A 17 5.83 -9.02 -13.90
CA ARG A 17 5.58 -9.01 -15.36
C ARG A 17 4.63 -10.12 -15.82
N ILE A 18 4.81 -11.34 -15.31
CA ILE A 18 3.99 -12.50 -15.70
C ILE A 18 2.54 -12.44 -15.17
N ASN A 19 2.24 -11.47 -14.29
CA ASN A 19 0.92 -11.26 -13.70
C ASN A 19 0.22 -10.01 -14.27
N ASP A 20 0.45 -9.72 -15.55
CA ASP A 20 -0.20 -8.66 -16.34
C ASP A 20 0.06 -7.23 -15.85
N VAL A 21 1.09 -7.03 -15.04
CA VAL A 21 1.55 -5.68 -14.68
C VAL A 21 2.56 -5.25 -15.74
N THR A 22 2.10 -4.48 -16.73
CA THR A 22 2.90 -4.11 -17.90
C THR A 22 3.46 -2.69 -17.84
N ASP A 23 3.05 -1.86 -16.88
CA ASP A 23 3.53 -0.48 -16.72
C ASP A 23 5.03 -0.47 -16.35
N PRO A 24 5.93 0.04 -17.22
CA PRO A 24 7.36 0.09 -16.95
C PRO A 24 7.71 0.99 -15.76
N ARG A 25 6.86 1.95 -15.39
CA ARG A 25 7.07 2.81 -14.24
C ARG A 25 6.97 2.02 -12.94
N ILE A 26 6.01 1.07 -12.86
CA ILE A 26 5.86 0.17 -11.70
C ILE A 26 7.10 -0.72 -11.58
N HIS A 27 7.55 -1.32 -12.69
CA HIS A 27 8.77 -2.14 -12.71
C HIS A 27 9.99 -1.34 -12.24
N ALA A 28 10.17 -0.11 -12.75
CA ALA A 28 11.27 0.76 -12.39
C ALA A 28 11.20 1.17 -10.90
N ALA A 29 10.01 1.54 -10.39
CA ALA A 29 9.81 1.94 -9.01
C ALA A 29 10.09 0.79 -8.04
N MET A 30 9.50 -0.40 -8.26
CA MET A 30 9.74 -1.58 -7.44
C MET A 30 11.19 -2.10 -7.56
N GLY A 31 11.78 -2.00 -8.75
CA GLY A 31 13.18 -2.37 -9.01
C GLY A 31 14.20 -1.46 -8.33
N ALA A 32 13.86 -0.20 -8.09
CA ALA A 32 14.73 0.78 -7.47
C ALA A 32 14.67 0.79 -5.93
N VAL A 33 13.60 0.22 -5.32
CA VAL A 33 13.43 0.19 -3.86
C VAL A 33 13.98 -1.13 -3.30
N GLU A 34 14.94 -1.05 -2.38
CA GLU A 34 15.56 -2.18 -1.70
C GLU A 34 14.61 -2.76 -0.63
N ARG A 35 13.70 -3.65 -1.05
CA ARG A 35 12.63 -4.20 -0.22
C ARG A 35 13.15 -4.86 1.07
N GLU A 36 14.34 -5.49 1.03
CA GLU A 36 15.00 -6.10 2.17
C GLU A 36 15.34 -5.13 3.31
N ARG A 37 15.35 -3.82 3.05
CA ARG A 37 15.56 -2.80 4.09
C ARG A 37 14.32 -2.57 4.94
N PHE A 38 13.15 -2.89 4.41
CA PHE A 38 11.85 -2.71 5.06
C PHE A 38 11.39 -3.95 5.83
N VAL A 39 12.24 -4.98 5.91
CA VAL A 39 11.96 -6.25 6.57
C VAL A 39 12.94 -6.43 7.73
N PRO A 40 12.49 -6.96 8.90
CA PRO A 40 13.38 -7.25 10.02
C PRO A 40 14.57 -8.13 9.59
N PRO A 41 15.76 -7.95 10.17
CA PRO A 41 16.96 -8.71 9.79
C PRO A 41 16.76 -10.21 9.71
N ALA A 42 16.02 -10.79 10.66
CA ALA A 42 15.73 -12.22 10.71
C ALA A 42 14.85 -12.73 9.55
N LYS A 43 14.07 -11.84 8.90
CA LYS A 43 13.15 -12.19 7.81
C LYS A 43 13.65 -11.70 6.44
N ARG A 44 14.83 -11.10 6.32
CA ARG A 44 15.36 -10.53 5.06
C ARG A 44 15.43 -11.55 3.92
N ALA A 45 15.67 -12.82 4.23
CA ALA A 45 15.66 -13.89 3.22
C ALA A 45 14.31 -14.06 2.52
N LEU A 46 13.20 -13.61 3.14
CA LEU A 46 11.85 -13.67 2.60
C LEU A 46 11.44 -12.40 1.85
N ALA A 47 12.27 -11.35 1.84
CA ALA A 47 11.89 -10.04 1.29
C ALA A 47 11.39 -10.10 -0.16
N TYR A 48 11.86 -11.05 -0.95
CA TYR A 48 11.54 -11.21 -2.37
C TYR A 48 10.72 -12.46 -2.69
N ALA A 49 10.23 -13.16 -1.65
CA ALA A 49 9.32 -14.29 -1.82
C ALA A 49 7.91 -13.79 -2.19
N ASP A 50 7.15 -14.61 -2.95
CA ASP A 50 5.76 -14.32 -3.35
C ASP A 50 4.77 -14.64 -2.21
N VAL A 51 5.06 -14.09 -1.03
CA VAL A 51 4.23 -14.20 0.18
C VAL A 51 4.23 -12.88 0.94
N PRO A 52 3.18 -12.56 1.70
CA PRO A 52 3.22 -11.45 2.65
C PRO A 52 4.32 -11.68 3.71
N VAL A 53 5.07 -10.64 4.03
CA VAL A 53 6.14 -10.71 5.04
C VAL A 53 5.74 -9.93 6.28
N GLU A 54 5.56 -10.63 7.39
CA GLU A 54 5.28 -9.99 8.67
C GLU A 54 6.50 -9.20 9.16
N VAL A 55 6.31 -7.89 9.37
CA VAL A 55 7.36 -6.96 9.83
C VAL A 55 7.25 -6.61 11.32
N ALA A 56 6.05 -6.70 11.86
CA ALA A 56 5.73 -6.64 13.29
C ALA A 56 4.46 -7.48 13.54
N PRO A 57 4.11 -7.83 14.78
CA PRO A 57 2.92 -8.62 15.07
C PRO A 57 1.66 -8.02 14.44
N GLY A 58 1.06 -8.74 13.49
CA GLY A 58 -0.12 -8.30 12.75
C GLY A 58 0.12 -7.27 11.65
N HIS A 59 1.36 -6.86 11.39
CA HIS A 59 1.74 -5.91 10.34
C HIS A 59 2.56 -6.58 9.25
N TYR A 60 2.17 -6.38 7.99
CA TYR A 60 2.75 -7.11 6.86
C TYR A 60 3.14 -6.19 5.72
N LEU A 61 4.23 -6.51 5.04
CA LEU A 61 4.42 -6.11 3.66
C LEU A 61 3.65 -7.07 2.76
N LEU A 62 2.86 -6.55 1.83
CA LEU A 62 2.13 -7.36 0.87
C LEU A 62 3.11 -8.16 -0.01
N ASP A 63 2.69 -9.32 -0.51
CA ASP A 63 3.46 -10.03 -1.52
C ASP A 63 3.66 -9.15 -2.77
N PRO A 64 4.78 -9.33 -3.49
CA PRO A 64 5.12 -8.47 -4.62
C PRO A 64 4.09 -8.47 -5.74
N ARG A 65 3.49 -9.62 -6.04
CA ARG A 65 2.45 -9.77 -7.08
C ARG A 65 1.21 -8.96 -6.75
N THR A 66 0.63 -9.17 -5.57
CA THR A 66 -0.58 -8.46 -5.14
C THR A 66 -0.34 -6.96 -5.08
N PHE A 67 0.78 -6.53 -4.49
CA PHE A 67 1.14 -5.11 -4.42
C PHE A 67 1.28 -4.47 -5.82
N ALA A 68 1.97 -5.12 -6.75
CA ALA A 68 2.12 -4.64 -8.12
C ALA A 68 0.78 -4.53 -8.88
N LYS A 69 -0.10 -5.53 -8.73
CA LYS A 69 -1.45 -5.52 -9.33
C LYS A 69 -2.31 -4.41 -8.74
N MET A 70 -2.22 -4.16 -7.44
CA MET A 70 -2.92 -3.02 -6.81
C MET A 70 -2.39 -1.68 -7.33
N LEU A 71 -1.07 -1.52 -7.53
CA LEU A 71 -0.49 -0.33 -8.15
C LEU A 71 -0.99 -0.13 -9.60
N ALA A 72 -1.08 -1.20 -10.38
CA ALA A 72 -1.62 -1.15 -11.73
C ALA A 72 -3.11 -0.73 -11.75
N MET A 73 -3.92 -1.30 -10.84
CA MET A 73 -5.33 -0.89 -10.67
C MET A 73 -5.47 0.56 -10.21
N ALA A 74 -4.54 1.04 -9.41
CA ALA A 74 -4.52 2.40 -8.90
C ALA A 74 -4.25 3.44 -10.01
N GLU A 75 -3.65 3.04 -11.14
CA GLU A 75 -3.29 3.95 -12.24
C GLU A 75 -2.58 5.21 -11.75
N VAL A 76 -1.53 5.02 -10.91
CA VAL A 76 -0.85 6.11 -10.22
C VAL A 76 -0.29 7.13 -11.21
N LYS A 77 -0.63 8.41 -11.01
CA LYS A 77 -0.18 9.53 -11.84
C LYS A 77 0.94 10.30 -11.14
N VAL A 78 1.85 10.87 -11.92
CA VAL A 78 2.96 11.69 -11.38
C VAL A 78 2.49 12.94 -10.64
N THR A 79 1.25 13.36 -10.84
CA THR A 79 0.62 14.50 -10.18
C THR A 79 -0.17 14.13 -8.94
N ASP A 80 -0.31 12.83 -8.63
CA ASP A 80 -1.14 12.38 -7.53
C ASP A 80 -0.58 12.79 -6.16
N ARG A 81 -1.47 13.20 -5.29
CA ARG A 81 -1.28 13.28 -3.85
C ARG A 81 -1.86 12.03 -3.23
N VAL A 82 -1.00 11.22 -2.60
CA VAL A 82 -1.34 9.88 -2.13
C VAL A 82 -1.44 9.84 -0.60
N LEU A 83 -2.48 9.16 -0.09
CA LEU A 83 -2.51 8.65 1.27
C LEU A 83 -2.25 7.14 1.23
N ASP A 84 -1.14 6.72 1.82
CA ASP A 84 -0.74 5.31 1.95
C ASP A 84 -1.09 4.83 3.36
N VAL A 85 -2.19 4.08 3.47
CA VAL A 85 -2.79 3.63 4.75
C VAL A 85 -2.19 2.31 5.17
N ALA A 86 -1.80 2.19 6.44
CA ALA A 86 -1.09 1.05 7.03
C ALA A 86 0.24 0.79 6.31
N CYS A 87 1.07 1.82 6.21
CA CYS A 87 2.34 1.76 5.48
C CYS A 87 3.38 0.86 6.13
N ALA A 88 3.17 0.41 7.36
CA ALA A 88 4.09 -0.38 8.17
C ALA A 88 5.50 0.27 8.20
N THR A 89 6.53 -0.42 7.74
CA THR A 89 7.90 0.13 7.65
C THR A 89 8.12 1.07 6.45
N GLY A 90 7.10 1.31 5.60
CA GLY A 90 7.13 2.30 4.53
C GLY A 90 7.55 1.80 3.14
N TYR A 91 7.57 0.49 2.87
CA TYR A 91 7.92 -0.02 1.54
C TYR A 91 6.95 0.48 0.45
N SER A 92 5.65 0.38 0.69
CA SER A 92 4.61 0.89 -0.22
C SER A 92 4.79 2.37 -0.49
N SER A 93 5.04 3.14 0.58
CA SER A 93 5.27 4.58 0.49
C SER A 93 6.50 4.94 -0.33
N ALA A 94 7.61 4.18 -0.19
CA ALA A 94 8.82 4.39 -0.99
C ALA A 94 8.58 4.12 -2.48
N VAL A 95 7.80 3.10 -2.83
CA VAL A 95 7.43 2.80 -4.22
C VAL A 95 6.45 3.84 -4.76
N LEU A 96 5.40 4.19 -4.01
CA LEU A 96 4.43 5.22 -4.39
C LEU A 96 5.09 6.59 -4.58
N GLY A 97 6.08 6.92 -3.73
CA GLY A 97 6.86 8.16 -3.86
C GLY A 97 7.63 8.29 -5.18
N ARG A 98 7.94 7.17 -5.85
CA ARG A 98 8.56 7.17 -7.18
C ARG A 98 7.55 7.31 -8.33
N LEU A 99 6.26 7.11 -8.04
CA LEU A 99 5.18 7.14 -9.02
C LEU A 99 4.32 8.39 -8.93
N ALA A 100 4.28 9.05 -7.76
CA ALA A 100 3.37 10.13 -7.43
C ALA A 100 4.10 11.45 -7.09
N GLN A 101 3.37 12.54 -6.99
CA GLN A 101 3.89 13.85 -6.59
C GLN A 101 4.32 13.86 -5.12
N SER A 102 3.45 13.35 -4.24
CA SER A 102 3.68 13.32 -2.80
C SER A 102 2.90 12.19 -2.13
N VAL A 103 3.44 11.67 -1.02
CA VAL A 103 2.82 10.59 -0.25
C VAL A 103 2.76 10.96 1.22
N ILE A 104 1.59 10.84 1.83
CA ILE A 104 1.42 10.78 3.28
C ILE A 104 1.37 9.30 3.66
N ALA A 105 2.37 8.82 4.38
CA ALA A 105 2.50 7.47 4.88
C ALA A 105 1.86 7.38 6.28
N LEU A 106 0.64 6.85 6.37
CA LEU A 106 -0.13 6.76 7.61
C LEU A 106 0.08 5.41 8.28
N GLU A 107 0.52 5.44 9.53
CA GLU A 107 0.68 4.26 10.38
C GLU A 107 0.20 4.58 11.81
N GLN A 108 -0.40 3.60 12.49
CA GLN A 108 -0.85 3.78 13.86
C GLN A 108 0.15 3.31 14.91
N ASP A 109 0.98 2.32 14.58
CA ASP A 109 1.99 1.78 15.48
C ASP A 109 3.22 2.72 15.53
N ALA A 110 3.52 3.21 16.73
CA ALA A 110 4.61 4.19 16.95
C ALA A 110 6.01 3.63 16.62
N GLU A 111 6.24 2.32 16.80
CA GLU A 111 7.51 1.67 16.48
C GLU A 111 7.70 1.60 14.96
N LEU A 112 6.63 1.27 14.23
CA LEU A 112 6.64 1.24 12.77
C LEU A 112 6.79 2.65 12.18
N VAL A 113 6.14 3.65 12.78
CA VAL A 113 6.34 5.06 12.40
C VAL A 113 7.81 5.45 12.54
N ARG A 114 8.48 5.12 13.68
CA ARG A 114 9.90 5.40 13.86
C ARG A 114 10.76 4.68 12.81
N ALA A 115 10.50 3.40 12.60
CA ALA A 115 11.22 2.62 11.59
C ALA A 115 11.07 3.21 10.18
N ALA A 116 9.84 3.59 9.79
CA ALA A 116 9.59 4.23 8.50
C ALA A 116 10.32 5.58 8.36
N CYS A 117 10.31 6.42 9.41
CA CYS A 117 11.04 7.69 9.44
C CYS A 117 12.56 7.53 9.26
N GLU A 118 13.13 6.42 9.73
CA GLU A 118 14.56 6.12 9.58
C GLU A 118 14.89 5.56 8.19
N ILE A 119 14.03 4.66 7.67
CA ILE A 119 14.31 3.92 6.42
C ILE A 119 14.03 4.77 5.18
N LEU A 120 12.93 5.52 5.14
CA LEU A 120 12.46 6.21 3.93
C LEU A 120 13.45 7.24 3.38
N PRO A 121 14.10 8.11 4.19
CA PRO A 121 15.11 9.03 3.68
C PRO A 121 16.29 8.31 3.03
N ALA A 122 16.74 7.20 3.63
CA ALA A 122 17.82 6.38 3.11
C ALA A 122 17.43 5.59 1.85
N ALA A 123 16.13 5.40 1.60
CA ALA A 123 15.58 4.83 0.37
C ALA A 123 15.34 5.87 -0.75
N GLY A 124 15.68 7.14 -0.51
CA GLY A 124 15.51 8.23 -1.47
C GLY A 124 14.06 8.70 -1.64
N ALA A 125 13.21 8.48 -0.64
CA ALA A 125 11.79 8.84 -0.64
C ALA A 125 11.57 10.26 -0.07
N ALA A 126 12.16 11.29 -0.68
CA ALA A 126 12.16 12.66 -0.18
C ALA A 126 10.77 13.34 -0.21
N ASN A 127 9.83 12.84 -1.00
CA ASN A 127 8.45 13.33 -1.13
C ASN A 127 7.45 12.51 -0.30
N VAL A 128 7.93 11.70 0.65
CA VAL A 128 7.11 10.91 1.58
C VAL A 128 7.18 11.53 2.96
N VAL A 129 6.02 11.78 3.57
CA VAL A 129 5.89 12.26 4.96
C VAL A 129 5.20 11.17 5.79
N VAL A 130 5.89 10.66 6.80
CA VAL A 130 5.31 9.69 7.72
C VAL A 130 4.48 10.41 8.78
N THR A 131 3.29 9.88 9.03
CA THR A 131 2.35 10.44 10.01
C THR A 131 1.78 9.33 10.87
N GLN A 132 1.80 9.52 12.19
CA GLN A 132 1.11 8.64 13.11
C GLN A 132 -0.36 9.02 13.22
N GLY A 133 -1.26 8.03 13.12
CA GLY A 133 -2.70 8.27 13.28
C GLY A 133 -3.54 7.02 13.15
N GLU A 134 -4.82 7.15 13.48
CA GLU A 134 -5.80 6.08 13.37
C GLU A 134 -6.10 5.80 11.89
N LEU A 135 -5.89 4.56 11.46
CA LEU A 135 -5.98 4.18 10.04
C LEU A 135 -7.37 4.38 9.44
N VAL A 136 -8.43 4.04 10.18
CA VAL A 136 -9.82 4.15 9.71
C VAL A 136 -10.29 5.61 9.56
N SER A 137 -9.67 6.53 10.29
CA SER A 137 -9.95 7.97 10.21
C SER A 137 -9.22 8.66 9.07
N GLY A 138 -8.19 8.02 8.51
CA GLY A 138 -7.31 8.62 7.51
C GLY A 138 -6.51 9.81 8.07
N PHE A 139 -6.12 10.76 7.19
CA PHE A 139 -5.39 11.94 7.60
C PHE A 139 -5.99 13.21 6.98
N LYS A 140 -6.98 13.77 7.65
CA LYS A 140 -7.77 14.93 7.17
C LYS A 140 -6.92 16.18 6.90
N ALA A 141 -5.85 16.40 7.68
CA ALA A 141 -5.01 17.58 7.51
C ALA A 141 -4.25 17.59 6.16
N GLY A 142 -4.04 16.43 5.55
CA GLY A 142 -3.42 16.28 4.23
C GLY A 142 -4.42 16.18 3.08
N ALA A 143 -5.72 16.06 3.37
CA ALA A 143 -6.75 15.92 2.35
C ALA A 143 -6.94 17.21 1.52
N PRO A 144 -7.53 17.11 0.32
CA PRO A 144 -8.00 15.91 -0.35
C PRO A 144 -6.88 15.14 -1.08
N TYR A 145 -7.12 13.85 -1.36
CA TYR A 145 -6.18 12.94 -2.03
C TYR A 145 -6.68 12.50 -3.41
N ASP A 146 -5.76 12.33 -4.34
CA ASP A 146 -6.04 11.76 -5.66
C ASP A 146 -6.04 10.24 -5.61
N LEU A 147 -5.25 9.65 -4.68
CA LEU A 147 -5.22 8.22 -4.42
C LEU A 147 -5.15 7.96 -2.92
N ILE A 148 -5.98 7.02 -2.45
CA ILE A 148 -5.83 6.36 -1.14
C ILE A 148 -5.49 4.91 -1.41
N PHE A 149 -4.35 4.43 -0.88
CA PHE A 149 -3.86 3.07 -1.05
C PHE A 149 -3.87 2.36 0.30
N VAL A 150 -4.52 1.19 0.39
CA VAL A 150 -4.69 0.47 1.67
C VAL A 150 -3.88 -0.83 1.66
N ASN A 151 -2.92 -0.96 2.59
CA ASN A 151 -1.98 -2.09 2.64
C ASN A 151 -2.46 -3.24 3.53
N GLY A 152 -3.59 -3.82 3.20
CA GLY A 152 -4.14 -4.98 3.89
C GLY A 152 -5.60 -5.18 3.54
N SER A 153 -6.19 -6.31 3.95
CA SER A 153 -7.61 -6.55 3.68
C SER A 153 -8.50 -5.89 4.73
N ILE A 154 -9.64 -5.40 4.27
CA ILE A 154 -10.63 -4.68 5.09
C ILE A 154 -12.02 -5.23 4.83
N ASP A 155 -12.90 -5.24 5.85
CA ASP A 155 -14.27 -5.72 5.68
C ASP A 155 -15.14 -4.69 4.95
N ILE A 156 -14.93 -3.43 5.28
CA ILE A 156 -15.63 -2.28 4.67
C ILE A 156 -14.65 -1.13 4.47
N VAL A 157 -14.87 -0.34 3.44
CA VAL A 157 -14.16 0.92 3.24
C VAL A 157 -14.79 1.98 4.13
N PRO A 158 -14.04 2.60 5.08
CA PRO A 158 -14.59 3.65 5.93
C PRO A 158 -15.02 4.88 5.14
N ASP A 159 -16.21 5.42 5.43
CA ASP A 159 -16.69 6.68 4.85
C ASP A 159 -15.71 7.84 5.09
N ALA A 160 -14.99 7.81 6.22
CA ALA A 160 -13.99 8.81 6.54
C ALA A 160 -12.84 8.84 5.53
N LEU A 161 -12.43 7.70 4.96
CA LEU A 161 -11.43 7.63 3.88
C LEU A 161 -12.02 8.13 2.56
N LEU A 162 -13.21 7.66 2.21
CA LEU A 162 -13.89 8.06 0.97
C LEU A 162 -14.16 9.58 0.92
N ALA A 163 -14.49 10.18 2.06
CA ALA A 163 -14.71 11.63 2.17
C ALA A 163 -13.43 12.46 1.93
N GLN A 164 -12.24 11.85 2.05
CA GLN A 164 -10.95 12.50 1.80
C GLN A 164 -10.47 12.41 0.35
N LEU A 165 -11.22 11.76 -0.54
CA LEU A 165 -10.91 11.72 -1.96
C LEU A 165 -11.23 13.04 -2.65
N ASN A 166 -10.37 13.46 -3.56
CA ASN A 166 -10.67 14.47 -4.58
C ASN A 166 -11.81 14.01 -5.49
N GLU A 167 -12.44 14.95 -6.21
CA GLU A 167 -13.26 14.61 -7.37
C GLU A 167 -12.37 13.96 -8.44
N GLY A 168 -12.78 12.79 -8.95
CA GLY A 168 -11.94 11.92 -9.79
C GLY A 168 -10.85 11.14 -9.02
N GLY A 169 -10.78 11.30 -7.70
CA GLY A 169 -9.88 10.52 -6.85
C GLY A 169 -10.37 9.09 -6.62
N ARG A 170 -9.42 8.21 -6.28
CA ARG A 170 -9.72 6.77 -6.11
C ARG A 170 -9.08 6.19 -4.86
N LEU A 171 -9.74 5.16 -4.30
CA LEU A 171 -9.21 4.33 -3.22
C LEU A 171 -9.05 2.90 -3.74
N VAL A 172 -7.91 2.29 -3.47
CA VAL A 172 -7.64 0.89 -3.81
C VAL A 172 -7.47 0.09 -2.52
N ALA A 173 -8.22 -1.00 -2.39
CA ALA A 173 -8.17 -1.90 -1.25
C ALA A 173 -8.46 -3.34 -1.68
N VAL A 174 -8.06 -4.30 -0.85
CA VAL A 174 -8.53 -5.68 -0.92
C VAL A 174 -9.61 -5.86 0.14
N LEU A 175 -10.77 -6.38 -0.26
CA LEU A 175 -11.83 -6.69 0.68
C LEU A 175 -11.63 -8.08 1.30
N SER A 176 -12.15 -8.29 2.49
CA SER A 176 -12.11 -9.60 3.17
C SER A 176 -12.85 -10.71 2.42
N SER A 177 -13.71 -10.33 1.45
CA SER A 177 -14.29 -11.24 0.45
C SER A 177 -13.23 -11.93 -0.43
N GLY A 178 -12.00 -11.41 -0.44
CA GLY A 178 -10.89 -11.90 -1.27
C GLY A 178 -10.80 -11.20 -2.62
N GLN A 179 -11.39 -10.00 -2.78
CA GLN A 179 -11.35 -9.25 -4.03
C GLN A 179 -10.70 -7.88 -3.84
N ALA A 180 -9.78 -7.53 -4.74
CA ALA A 180 -9.26 -6.18 -4.84
C ALA A 180 -10.28 -5.29 -5.58
N GLU A 181 -10.55 -4.11 -5.05
CA GLU A 181 -11.51 -3.14 -5.62
C GLU A 181 -10.91 -1.75 -5.70
N VAL A 182 -11.39 -0.98 -6.69
CA VAL A 182 -11.16 0.46 -6.81
C VAL A 182 -12.48 1.18 -6.57
N PHE A 183 -12.46 2.11 -5.62
CA PHE A 183 -13.58 3.02 -5.34
C PHE A 183 -13.23 4.38 -5.91
N VAL A 184 -14.09 4.95 -6.74
CA VAL A 184 -13.84 6.22 -7.43
C VAL A 184 -14.90 7.24 -7.01
N ARG A 185 -14.45 8.46 -6.72
CA ARG A 185 -15.36 9.59 -6.48
C ARG A 185 -15.64 10.33 -7.79
N GLU A 186 -16.88 10.29 -8.23
CA GLU A 186 -17.35 11.00 -9.44
C GLU A 186 -18.67 11.71 -9.18
N GLN A 187 -18.72 12.99 -9.49
CA GLN A 187 -19.91 13.85 -9.26
C GLN A 187 -20.43 13.77 -7.83
N GLY A 188 -19.51 13.74 -6.86
CA GLY A 188 -19.82 13.64 -5.43
C GLY A 188 -20.34 12.28 -4.98
N ARG A 189 -20.36 11.26 -5.82
CA ARG A 189 -20.78 9.90 -5.52
C ARG A 189 -19.59 8.94 -5.53
N ILE A 190 -19.70 7.84 -4.81
CA ILE A 190 -18.71 6.76 -4.83
C ILE A 190 -19.27 5.61 -5.66
N GLY A 191 -18.56 5.27 -6.74
CA GLY A 191 -18.73 4.03 -7.48
C GLY A 191 -17.58 3.06 -7.16
N SER A 192 -17.79 1.76 -7.38
CA SER A 192 -16.69 0.78 -7.25
C SER A 192 -16.59 -0.11 -8.47
N ARG A 193 -15.36 -0.60 -8.70
CA ARG A 193 -15.04 -1.56 -9.77
C ARG A 193 -14.19 -2.67 -9.18
N ALA A 194 -14.66 -3.90 -9.32
CA ALA A 194 -13.91 -5.10 -8.96
C ALA A 194 -12.69 -5.27 -9.88
N GLY A 195 -11.60 -5.75 -9.32
CA GLY A 195 -10.35 -6.04 -10.02
C GLY A 195 -10.03 -7.53 -10.04
N PHE A 196 -9.09 -7.95 -9.22
CA PHE A 196 -8.58 -9.34 -9.20
C PHE A 196 -8.75 -9.97 -7.81
N ASP A 197 -8.73 -11.30 -7.78
CA ASP A 197 -8.80 -12.05 -6.52
C ASP A 197 -7.45 -11.99 -5.80
N ALA A 198 -7.49 -11.58 -4.52
CA ALA A 198 -6.33 -11.48 -3.64
C ALA A 198 -6.70 -11.89 -2.21
N ARG A 199 -5.78 -12.62 -1.57
CA ARG A 199 -5.89 -12.94 -0.15
C ARG A 199 -4.66 -12.42 0.56
N ILE A 200 -4.85 -11.36 1.34
CA ILE A 200 -3.81 -10.70 2.11
C ILE A 200 -4.25 -10.59 3.58
N PRO A 201 -3.29 -10.41 4.51
CA PRO A 201 -3.62 -10.26 5.92
C PRO A 201 -4.59 -9.11 6.17
N ALA A 202 -5.52 -9.32 7.12
CA ALA A 202 -6.51 -8.33 7.52
C ALA A 202 -5.88 -7.20 8.33
N LEU A 203 -6.35 -5.97 8.12
CA LEU A 203 -6.01 -4.83 8.95
C LEU A 203 -6.87 -4.79 10.21
N VAL A 204 -6.22 -4.58 11.35
CA VAL A 204 -6.91 -4.36 12.63
C VAL A 204 -7.67 -3.03 12.58
N GLY A 205 -8.89 -3.02 13.11
CA GLY A 205 -9.74 -1.83 13.17
C GLY A 205 -10.68 -1.63 11.98
N PHE A 206 -10.54 -2.38 10.89
CA PHE A 206 -11.39 -2.31 9.70
C PHE A 206 -12.48 -3.40 9.66
N THR A 207 -12.79 -3.99 10.80
CA THR A 207 -13.81 -5.03 10.90
C THR A 207 -15.22 -4.44 10.95
N LYS A 208 -16.16 -5.11 10.30
CA LYS A 208 -17.58 -4.80 10.41
C LYS A 208 -18.04 -5.11 11.84
N THR A 209 -18.59 -4.13 12.54
CA THR A 209 -19.24 -4.40 13.83
C THR A 209 -20.44 -5.31 13.57
N VAL A 210 -20.31 -6.58 13.94
CA VAL A 210 -21.46 -7.51 13.90
C VAL A 210 -22.37 -7.13 15.03
N GLY A 211 -23.39 -6.33 14.74
CA GLY A 211 -24.49 -6.10 15.67
C GLY A 211 -25.23 -7.43 15.85
N PHE A 212 -25.27 -7.96 17.06
CA PHE A 212 -26.19 -9.05 17.39
C PHE A 212 -27.63 -8.55 17.18
N VAL A 213 -28.29 -9.07 16.15
CA VAL A 213 -29.75 -8.93 16.01
C VAL A 213 -30.35 -10.08 16.81
N PHE A 214 -30.96 -9.74 17.94
CA PHE A 214 -31.76 -10.67 18.71
C PHE A 214 -33.14 -10.85 18.04
#